data_e9b953c7b2037323f68d35370f9262e7
#
_entry.id   e9b953c7b2037323f68d35370f9262e7
#
_cell.length_a   1.000
_cell.length_b   1.000
_cell.length_c   1.000
_cell.angle_alpha   90.00
_cell.angle_beta   90.00
_cell.angle_gamma   90.00
#
_symmetry.space_group_name_H-M   'P 1'
#
loop_
_entity.id
_entity.type
_entity.pdbx_description
1 polymer ?
#
loop_
_entity_poly.entity_id
_entity_poly.type
_entity_poly.pdbx_seq_one_letter_code
_entity_poly.pdbx_strand_id
1 'polypeptide(L)'
;IPNTVDGKKFTATFTIDKGLSDKWLPLAGAASSVDVTSAGKTGGANGNGGGESRSSAGHTLFYYNESTQSAIIPAGLSTGMTYTESGIIAPTPTDKEIAKANAAVTNQPGTKDVPDSVGKFASSVAGGEDTAGAQAQALVAQLKDSGWFSHGLTGDYPSLPGHGSYRINALLAGSAMVGDSEQYASAMALMARELGLPSRVVMGFLPKNDDGDISNDRTETVNGTSTVKFTGNDIEAWVEINLEGYGWVAFYPTPKETKIPDDNQNLTPPNPQTLVRQPPVPLTDPLRDEEQAHGKSALAGE
;
A
#
# COMPACT_ATOMS: atom_id res chain seq x y z
N ILE A 1 -22.82 9.87 0.35
CA ILE A 1 -21.46 10.20 -0.07
C ILE A 1 -21.58 10.83 -1.45
N PRO A 2 -21.11 12.08 -1.67
CA PRO A 2 -21.06 12.68 -2.99
C PRO A 2 -20.14 11.85 -3.89
N ASN A 3 -20.58 11.59 -5.13
CA ASN A 3 -19.78 10.82 -6.08
C ASN A 3 -19.86 11.50 -7.47
N THR A 4 -18.71 11.92 -7.96
CA THR A 4 -18.56 12.58 -9.28
C THR A 4 -17.92 11.66 -10.31
N VAL A 5 -17.68 10.39 -9.99
CA VAL A 5 -17.07 9.42 -10.88
C VAL A 5 -18.11 8.96 -11.92
N ASP A 6 -17.76 9.02 -13.19
CA ASP A 6 -18.54 8.42 -14.25
C ASP A 6 -18.24 6.95 -14.38
N GLY A 7 -19.25 6.13 -14.63
CA GLY A 7 -19.06 4.68 -14.77
C GLY A 7 -20.32 3.85 -14.56
N LYS A 8 -20.11 2.57 -14.34
CA LYS A 8 -21.19 1.59 -14.14
C LYS A 8 -21.63 1.58 -12.69
N LYS A 9 -22.93 1.83 -12.44
CA LYS A 9 -23.51 1.69 -11.10
C LYS A 9 -23.52 0.22 -10.67
N PHE A 10 -23.24 -0.01 -9.40
CA PHE A 10 -23.32 -1.33 -8.77
C PHE A 10 -23.93 -1.24 -7.39
N THR A 11 -24.38 -2.39 -6.90
CA THR A 11 -24.71 -2.61 -5.49
C THR A 11 -24.13 -3.97 -5.10
N ALA A 12 -23.38 -4.02 -4.02
CA ALA A 12 -22.76 -5.22 -3.50
C ALA A 12 -23.02 -5.35 -2.00
N THR A 13 -23.32 -6.57 -1.55
CA THR A 13 -23.43 -6.89 -0.13
C THR A 13 -22.20 -7.68 0.29
N PHE A 14 -21.57 -7.21 1.35
CA PHE A 14 -20.39 -7.83 1.94
C PHE A 14 -20.76 -8.50 3.25
N THR A 15 -20.16 -9.65 3.49
CA THR A 15 -20.22 -10.33 4.78
C THR A 15 -18.81 -10.55 5.29
N ILE A 16 -18.51 -10.07 6.49
CA ILE A 16 -17.23 -10.28 7.15
C ILE A 16 -17.21 -11.68 7.77
N ASP A 17 -16.33 -12.54 7.30
CA ASP A 17 -16.10 -13.87 7.85
C ASP A 17 -14.99 -13.81 8.94
N LYS A 18 -14.78 -14.94 9.63
CA LYS A 18 -13.72 -15.07 10.63
C LYS A 18 -12.35 -14.84 9.98
N GLY A 19 -11.47 -14.18 10.70
CA GLY A 19 -10.09 -13.91 10.24
C GLY A 19 -9.86 -12.49 9.79
N LEU A 20 -10.88 -11.73 9.41
CA LEU A 20 -10.75 -10.30 9.16
C LEU A 20 -11.18 -9.52 10.42
N SER A 21 -10.20 -8.93 11.10
CA SER A 21 -10.41 -8.16 12.34
C SER A 21 -9.66 -6.83 12.27
N ASP A 22 -10.00 -5.99 11.31
CA ASP A 22 -9.40 -4.68 11.10
C ASP A 22 -10.43 -3.56 11.35
N LYS A 23 -10.00 -2.33 11.22
CA LYS A 23 -10.87 -1.14 11.21
C LYS A 23 -11.20 -0.67 9.80
N TRP A 24 -10.40 -1.04 8.81
CA TRP A 24 -10.61 -0.69 7.41
C TRP A 24 -11.76 -1.51 6.83
N LEU A 25 -12.78 -0.80 6.33
CA LEU A 25 -13.94 -1.42 5.69
C LEU A 25 -13.62 -1.64 4.21
N PRO A 26 -13.55 -2.88 3.72
CA PRO A 26 -13.37 -3.14 2.29
C PRO A 26 -14.49 -2.52 1.46
N LEU A 27 -14.15 -1.83 0.37
CA LEU A 27 -15.08 -1.24 -0.58
C LEU A 27 -14.70 -1.66 -2.00
N ALA A 28 -15.70 -1.78 -2.89
CA ALA A 28 -15.49 -2.26 -4.24
C ALA A 28 -15.28 -1.16 -5.28
N GLY A 29 -15.66 0.07 -4.97
CA GLY A 29 -15.55 1.16 -5.94
C GLY A 29 -15.69 2.54 -5.31
N ALA A 30 -16.04 3.52 -6.12
CA ALA A 30 -16.37 4.84 -5.61
C ALA A 30 -17.76 4.80 -4.96
N ALA A 31 -17.80 4.69 -3.64
CA ALA A 31 -19.02 4.54 -2.87
C ALA A 31 -19.91 5.80 -2.95
N SER A 32 -21.20 5.61 -3.22
CA SER A 32 -22.25 6.62 -3.09
C SER A 32 -23.01 6.47 -1.79
N SER A 33 -23.17 5.24 -1.31
CA SER A 33 -23.73 4.94 0.01
C SER A 33 -23.12 3.66 0.57
N VAL A 34 -23.01 3.60 1.88
CA VAL A 34 -22.64 2.39 2.62
C VAL A 34 -23.63 2.26 3.77
N ASP A 35 -24.33 1.13 3.81
CA ASP A 35 -25.29 0.80 4.88
C ASP A 35 -24.75 -0.39 5.66
N VAL A 36 -24.36 -0.14 6.93
CA VAL A 36 -23.75 -1.14 7.80
C VAL A 36 -24.80 -1.70 8.76
N THR A 37 -25.12 -2.97 8.59
CA THR A 37 -25.98 -3.70 9.50
C THR A 37 -25.14 -4.34 10.60
N SER A 38 -25.30 -3.87 11.84
CA SER A 38 -24.66 -4.52 12.99
C SER A 38 -25.15 -5.95 13.12
N ALA A 39 -24.23 -6.91 13.19
CA ALA A 39 -24.57 -8.26 13.61
C ALA A 39 -25.20 -8.17 15.02
N GLY A 40 -26.50 -8.43 15.12
CA GLY A 40 -27.21 -8.31 16.38
C GLY A 40 -26.58 -9.22 17.43
N LYS A 41 -26.11 -8.66 18.53
CA LYS A 41 -25.99 -9.43 19.77
C LYS A 41 -27.40 -9.83 20.15
N THR A 42 -27.77 -11.07 19.90
CA THR A 42 -28.90 -11.71 20.59
C THR A 42 -28.51 -11.88 22.06
N GLY A 43 -28.60 -10.79 22.81
CA GLY A 43 -28.56 -10.82 24.25
C GLY A 43 -29.81 -11.44 24.75
N GLY A 44 -29.73 -12.61 25.37
CA GLY A 44 -30.84 -13.26 26.06
C GLY A 44 -31.44 -12.31 27.08
N ALA A 45 -32.65 -11.85 26.83
CA ALA A 45 -33.44 -11.10 27.79
C ALA A 45 -34.16 -12.11 28.70
N ASN A 46 -33.65 -12.32 29.92
CA ASN A 46 -34.45 -12.66 31.05
C ASN A 46 -34.58 -11.39 31.90
N GLY A 47 -35.77 -10.80 31.91
CA GLY A 47 -36.04 -9.62 32.77
C GLY A 47 -37.39 -9.01 32.45
N ASN A 48 -38.37 -9.41 33.25
CA ASN A 48 -39.75 -8.87 33.36
C ASN A 48 -39.74 -7.35 33.59
N GLY A 49 -40.38 -6.56 32.72
CA GLY A 49 -40.53 -5.12 32.96
C GLY A 49 -41.08 -4.41 31.72
N GLY A 50 -42.38 -4.06 31.74
CA GLY A 50 -43.06 -3.34 30.66
C GLY A 50 -42.42 -1.97 30.40
N GLY A 51 -42.09 -1.72 29.14
CA GLY A 51 -41.58 -0.46 28.63
C GLY A 51 -41.46 -0.58 27.13
N GLU A 52 -42.04 0.35 26.40
CA GLU A 52 -42.10 0.45 24.97
C GLU A 52 -40.73 0.15 24.31
N SER A 53 -40.63 -0.91 23.55
CA SER A 53 -39.47 -1.26 22.76
C SER A 53 -39.36 -0.31 21.58
N ARG A 54 -38.63 0.78 21.72
CA ARG A 54 -38.06 1.49 20.58
C ARG A 54 -36.85 0.69 20.09
N SER A 55 -37.04 -0.04 19.04
CA SER A 55 -35.93 -0.63 18.29
C SER A 55 -35.11 0.52 17.67
N SER A 56 -34.14 1.03 18.40
CA SER A 56 -33.04 1.79 17.80
C SER A 56 -32.21 0.76 17.02
N ALA A 57 -32.44 0.65 15.72
CA ALA A 57 -31.45 0.08 14.82
C ALA A 57 -30.16 0.92 15.02
N GLY A 58 -29.22 0.38 15.80
CA GLY A 58 -27.98 1.07 16.10
C GLY A 58 -27.19 1.21 14.81
N HIS A 59 -27.17 2.40 14.24
CA HIS A 59 -26.28 2.68 13.12
C HIS A 59 -24.84 2.53 13.60
N THR A 60 -24.10 1.62 12.97
CA THR A 60 -22.66 1.51 13.22
C THR A 60 -21.98 2.76 12.68
N LEU A 61 -21.26 3.46 13.54
CA LEU A 61 -20.50 4.64 13.13
C LEU A 61 -19.36 4.23 12.18
N PHE A 62 -19.30 4.83 11.01
CA PHE A 62 -18.18 4.72 10.10
C PHE A 62 -17.76 6.09 9.57
N TYR A 63 -16.50 6.19 9.13
CA TYR A 63 -15.96 7.38 8.49
C TYR A 63 -15.50 7.03 7.09
N TYR A 64 -15.78 7.89 6.13
CA TYR A 64 -15.38 7.75 4.74
C TYR A 64 -14.48 8.92 4.32
N ASN A 65 -13.40 8.62 3.64
CA ASN A 65 -12.50 9.61 3.05
C ASN A 65 -12.70 9.63 1.54
N GLU A 66 -13.23 10.72 1.02
CA GLU A 66 -13.51 10.89 -0.41
C GLU A 66 -12.22 10.92 -1.26
N SER A 67 -11.13 11.49 -0.75
CA SER A 67 -9.87 11.60 -1.49
C SER A 67 -9.20 10.25 -1.71
N THR A 68 -9.29 9.35 -0.75
CA THR A 68 -8.71 8.01 -0.80
C THR A 68 -9.73 6.94 -1.18
N GLN A 69 -11.03 7.27 -1.14
CA GLN A 69 -12.14 6.33 -1.34
C GLN A 69 -12.10 5.16 -0.37
N SER A 70 -11.68 5.41 0.86
CA SER A 70 -11.55 4.40 1.91
C SER A 70 -12.44 4.70 3.10
N ALA A 71 -12.87 3.66 3.81
CA ALA A 71 -13.72 3.79 4.98
C ALA A 71 -13.14 3.04 6.18
N ILE A 72 -13.44 3.54 7.38
CA ILE A 72 -13.09 2.89 8.64
C ILE A 72 -14.28 2.78 9.57
N ILE A 73 -14.34 1.70 10.34
CA ILE A 73 -15.22 1.50 11.47
C ILE A 73 -14.35 1.53 12.73
N PRO A 74 -14.43 2.58 13.56
CA PRO A 74 -13.56 2.71 14.75
C PRO A 74 -13.68 1.55 15.73
N ALA A 75 -14.88 0.97 15.83
CA ALA A 75 -15.14 -0.19 16.68
C ALA A 75 -14.49 -1.50 16.14
N GLY A 76 -13.98 -1.49 14.92
CA GLY A 76 -13.45 -2.64 14.23
C GLY A 76 -14.53 -3.49 13.54
N LEU A 77 -14.07 -4.30 12.59
CA LEU A 77 -14.89 -5.29 11.92
C LEU A 77 -15.11 -6.51 12.83
N SER A 78 -16.25 -7.14 12.70
CA SER A 78 -16.56 -8.37 13.44
C SER A 78 -17.15 -9.43 12.53
N THR A 79 -16.87 -10.68 12.86
CA THR A 79 -17.44 -11.85 12.17
C THR A 79 -18.97 -11.77 12.15
N GLY A 80 -19.57 -11.99 10.98
CA GLY A 80 -21.01 -11.90 10.75
C GLY A 80 -21.53 -10.47 10.50
N MET A 81 -20.69 -9.45 10.56
CA MET A 81 -21.05 -8.09 10.14
C MET A 81 -21.36 -8.11 8.65
N THR A 82 -22.49 -7.48 8.27
CA THR A 82 -22.87 -7.29 6.87
C THR A 82 -23.03 -5.80 6.59
N TYR A 83 -22.71 -5.43 5.36
CA TYR A 83 -22.97 -4.08 4.86
C TYR A 83 -23.23 -4.12 3.38
N THR A 84 -23.97 -3.13 2.91
CA THR A 84 -24.29 -2.97 1.49
C THR A 84 -23.67 -1.67 1.00
N GLU A 85 -22.85 -1.78 -0.03
CA GLU A 85 -22.28 -0.65 -0.76
C GLU A 85 -23.05 -0.46 -2.05
N SER A 86 -23.47 0.78 -2.34
CA SER A 86 -23.85 1.21 -3.66
C SER A 86 -22.88 2.26 -4.14
N GLY A 87 -22.44 2.15 -5.38
CA GLY A 87 -21.39 3.03 -5.90
C GLY A 87 -21.26 2.96 -7.41
N ILE A 88 -20.12 3.44 -7.87
CA ILE A 88 -19.77 3.48 -9.29
C ILE A 88 -18.41 2.83 -9.49
N ILE A 89 -18.33 1.92 -10.46
CA ILE A 89 -17.06 1.39 -10.96
C ILE A 89 -16.71 2.19 -12.20
N ALA A 90 -15.59 2.91 -12.15
CA ALA A 90 -15.06 3.62 -13.31
C ALA A 90 -14.69 2.62 -14.42
N PRO A 91 -14.85 2.99 -15.70
CA PRO A 91 -14.39 2.16 -16.79
C PRO A 91 -12.87 1.99 -16.73
N THR A 92 -12.40 0.78 -16.92
CA THR A 92 -10.95 0.50 -17.02
C THR A 92 -10.48 0.89 -18.41
N PRO A 93 -9.55 1.84 -18.56
CA PRO A 93 -8.99 2.18 -19.85
C PRO A 93 -8.19 1.01 -20.42
N THR A 94 -8.15 0.90 -21.74
CA THR A 94 -7.32 -0.08 -22.44
C THR A 94 -5.83 0.30 -22.35
N ASP A 95 -4.94 -0.66 -22.53
CA ASP A 95 -3.48 -0.40 -22.54
C ASP A 95 -3.08 0.68 -23.55
N LYS A 96 -3.77 0.75 -24.70
CA LYS A 96 -3.53 1.78 -25.73
C LYS A 96 -3.97 3.18 -25.29
N GLU A 97 -5.04 3.25 -24.51
CA GLU A 97 -5.51 4.52 -23.93
C GLU A 97 -4.58 4.95 -22.82
N ILE A 98 -4.19 4.03 -21.93
CA ILE A 98 -3.21 4.29 -20.88
C ILE A 98 -1.91 4.82 -21.50
N ALA A 99 -1.37 4.14 -22.51
CA ALA A 99 -0.11 4.54 -23.15
C ALA A 99 -0.09 5.98 -23.71
N LYS A 100 -1.25 6.59 -23.94
CA LYS A 100 -1.38 7.96 -24.47
C LYS A 100 -1.74 8.98 -23.38
N ALA A 101 -2.02 8.54 -22.18
CA ALA A 101 -2.52 9.40 -21.13
C ALA A 101 -1.40 10.19 -20.44
N ASN A 102 -1.64 11.46 -20.18
CA ASN A 102 -0.77 12.30 -19.36
C ASN A 102 -1.11 12.16 -17.87
N ALA A 103 -0.22 12.66 -17.02
CA ALA A 103 -0.48 12.74 -15.60
C ALA A 103 -1.54 13.81 -15.31
N ALA A 104 -2.52 13.50 -14.45
CA ALA A 104 -3.46 14.47 -13.96
C ALA A 104 -2.79 15.40 -12.93
N VAL A 105 -3.24 16.64 -12.86
CA VAL A 105 -2.79 17.57 -11.82
C VAL A 105 -3.42 17.15 -10.50
N THR A 106 -2.59 16.72 -9.55
CA THR A 106 -3.05 16.22 -8.25
C THR A 106 -2.17 16.74 -7.13
N ASN A 107 -2.79 17.33 -6.11
CA ASN A 107 -2.05 17.72 -4.91
C ASN A 107 -1.79 16.49 -4.04
N GLN A 108 -0.51 16.17 -3.82
CA GLN A 108 -0.08 15.05 -3.01
C GLN A 108 0.98 15.46 -1.99
N PRO A 109 1.05 14.81 -0.83
CA PRO A 109 2.15 15.04 0.11
C PRO A 109 3.51 14.77 -0.54
N GLY A 110 4.54 15.50 -0.14
CA GLY A 110 5.92 15.24 -0.56
C GLY A 110 6.42 13.89 -0.03
N THR A 111 7.34 13.28 -0.75
CA THR A 111 8.09 12.09 -0.31
C THR A 111 9.27 12.50 0.56
N LYS A 112 9.71 11.62 1.47
CA LYS A 112 10.87 11.82 2.34
C LYS A 112 11.72 10.56 2.35
N ASP A 113 13.02 10.76 2.55
CA ASP A 113 14.00 9.67 2.70
C ASP A 113 13.96 8.62 1.57
N VAL A 114 13.67 9.08 0.33
CA VAL A 114 13.65 8.23 -0.86
C VAL A 114 15.08 7.86 -1.25
N PRO A 115 15.41 6.57 -1.40
CA PRO A 115 16.73 6.17 -1.84
C PRO A 115 17.02 6.62 -3.27
N ASP A 116 18.27 7.01 -3.54
CA ASP A 116 18.74 7.40 -4.89
C ASP A 116 18.51 6.31 -5.95
N SER A 117 18.49 5.04 -5.55
CA SER A 117 18.19 3.91 -6.44
C SER A 117 16.82 4.01 -7.10
N VAL A 118 15.84 4.62 -6.43
CA VAL A 118 14.48 4.80 -6.96
C VAL A 118 14.50 5.70 -8.19
N GLY A 119 15.08 6.91 -8.08
CA GLY A 119 15.16 7.86 -9.19
C GLY A 119 16.03 7.34 -10.33
N LYS A 120 17.16 6.68 -10.00
CA LYS A 120 18.05 6.06 -11.00
C LYS A 120 17.35 4.95 -11.79
N PHE A 121 16.64 4.05 -11.09
CA PHE A 121 15.90 2.97 -11.73
C PHE A 121 14.74 3.53 -12.57
N ALA A 122 13.93 4.44 -12.02
CA ALA A 122 12.83 5.07 -12.72
C ALA A 122 13.27 5.75 -14.03
N SER A 123 14.33 6.55 -13.96
CA SER A 123 14.86 7.25 -15.13
C SER A 123 15.45 6.30 -16.16
N SER A 124 16.11 5.22 -15.74
CA SER A 124 16.70 4.23 -16.65
C SER A 124 15.64 3.41 -17.41
N VAL A 125 14.49 3.16 -16.79
CA VAL A 125 13.42 2.33 -17.35
C VAL A 125 12.43 3.17 -18.15
N ALA A 126 12.00 4.29 -17.61
CA ALA A 126 10.87 5.06 -18.12
C ALA A 126 11.22 6.50 -18.53
N GLY A 127 12.47 6.93 -18.36
CA GLY A 127 12.88 8.30 -18.68
C GLY A 127 12.85 8.65 -20.19
N GLY A 128 12.72 7.66 -21.06
CA GLY A 128 12.58 7.85 -22.51
C GLY A 128 11.14 7.83 -23.01
N GLU A 129 10.17 7.58 -22.16
CA GLU A 129 8.75 7.53 -22.52
C GLU A 129 8.12 8.93 -22.48
N ASP A 130 7.31 9.26 -23.47
CA ASP A 130 6.76 10.60 -23.69
C ASP A 130 5.53 10.90 -22.81
N THR A 131 4.85 9.88 -22.28
CA THR A 131 3.58 10.05 -21.56
C THR A 131 3.63 9.35 -20.21
N ALA A 132 2.84 9.85 -19.25
CA ALA A 132 2.73 9.28 -17.92
C ALA A 132 2.27 7.80 -17.94
N GLY A 133 1.32 7.50 -18.81
CA GLY A 133 0.81 6.14 -18.95
C GLY A 133 1.84 5.17 -19.52
N ALA A 134 2.61 5.60 -20.54
CA ALA A 134 3.70 4.79 -21.10
C ALA A 134 4.80 4.57 -20.06
N GLN A 135 5.17 5.61 -19.30
CA GLN A 135 6.11 5.50 -18.19
C GLN A 135 5.66 4.46 -17.15
N ALA A 136 4.38 4.52 -16.76
CA ALA A 136 3.82 3.57 -15.82
C ALA A 136 3.83 2.13 -16.34
N GLN A 137 3.48 1.93 -17.61
CA GLN A 137 3.53 0.61 -18.26
C GLN A 137 4.95 0.06 -18.34
N ALA A 138 5.93 0.89 -18.68
CA ALA A 138 7.34 0.51 -18.72
C ALA A 138 7.84 0.07 -17.33
N LEU A 139 7.49 0.80 -16.28
CA LEU A 139 7.84 0.41 -14.91
C LEU A 139 7.23 -0.94 -14.50
N VAL A 140 5.94 -1.17 -14.80
CA VAL A 140 5.28 -2.46 -14.53
C VAL A 140 5.98 -3.60 -15.27
N ALA A 141 6.24 -3.41 -16.58
CA ALA A 141 6.87 -4.43 -17.39
C ALA A 141 8.25 -4.81 -16.86
N GLN A 142 9.07 -3.80 -16.53
CA GLN A 142 10.42 -4.02 -16.01
C GLN A 142 10.42 -4.71 -14.65
N LEU A 143 9.53 -4.31 -13.73
CA LEU A 143 9.44 -4.93 -12.41
C LEU A 143 9.00 -6.39 -12.49
N LYS A 144 8.04 -6.69 -13.36
CA LYS A 144 7.58 -8.08 -13.60
C LYS A 144 8.64 -8.93 -14.29
N ASP A 145 9.38 -8.36 -15.23
CA ASP A 145 10.40 -9.08 -15.99
C ASP A 145 11.64 -9.38 -15.14
N SER A 146 12.15 -8.40 -14.45
CA SER A 146 13.39 -8.53 -13.66
C SER A 146 13.17 -9.02 -12.23
N GLY A 147 11.96 -8.90 -11.70
CA GLY A 147 11.63 -9.25 -10.32
C GLY A 147 11.36 -10.74 -10.13
N TRP A 148 11.51 -11.17 -8.89
CA TRP A 148 11.18 -12.51 -8.38
C TRP A 148 10.21 -12.36 -7.22
N PHE A 149 9.29 -13.32 -7.10
CA PHE A 149 8.31 -13.33 -6.03
C PHE A 149 8.82 -14.10 -4.81
N SER A 150 8.64 -13.54 -3.60
CA SER A 150 8.78 -14.24 -2.33
C SER A 150 8.13 -13.46 -1.20
N HIS A 151 7.32 -14.12 -0.39
CA HIS A 151 6.86 -13.58 0.90
C HIS A 151 7.93 -13.59 1.98
N GLY A 152 9.03 -14.33 1.80
CA GLY A 152 10.07 -14.51 2.80
C GLY A 152 9.62 -15.33 4.02
N LEU A 153 8.61 -16.16 3.86
CA LEU A 153 8.14 -17.08 4.90
C LEU A 153 9.09 -18.28 5.03
N THR A 154 8.87 -19.08 6.08
CA THR A 154 9.66 -20.31 6.26
C THR A 154 9.47 -21.25 5.08
N GLY A 155 10.55 -21.52 4.36
CA GLY A 155 10.56 -22.34 3.16
C GLY A 155 10.58 -21.57 1.85
N ASP A 156 10.35 -20.26 1.90
CA ASP A 156 10.48 -19.38 0.73
C ASP A 156 11.93 -18.91 0.56
N TYR A 157 12.23 -18.37 -0.62
CA TYR A 157 13.46 -17.61 -0.82
C TYR A 157 13.50 -16.40 0.14
N PRO A 158 14.64 -16.12 0.80
CA PRO A 158 14.73 -15.05 1.78
C PRO A 158 14.32 -13.68 1.21
N SER A 159 13.34 -13.06 1.83
CA SER A 159 12.88 -11.71 1.52
C SER A 159 12.55 -11.00 2.83
N LEU A 160 13.08 -9.80 3.03
CA LEU A 160 12.82 -9.00 4.21
C LEU A 160 11.46 -8.31 4.09
N PRO A 161 10.64 -8.29 5.15
CA PRO A 161 9.39 -7.56 5.18
C PRO A 161 9.61 -6.05 5.21
N GLY A 162 8.54 -5.30 4.98
CA GLY A 162 8.52 -3.84 5.07
C GLY A 162 8.83 -3.14 3.74
N HIS A 163 8.64 -1.83 3.75
CA HIS A 163 8.78 -0.96 2.58
C HIS A 163 9.50 0.35 2.92
N GLY A 164 10.30 0.37 4.00
CA GLY A 164 11.13 1.52 4.34
C GLY A 164 12.29 1.71 3.36
N SER A 165 12.97 2.88 3.44
CA SER A 165 14.06 3.27 2.53
C SER A 165 15.10 2.17 2.33
N TYR A 166 15.54 1.54 3.41
CA TYR A 166 16.52 0.43 3.33
C TYR A 166 16.00 -0.73 2.48
N ARG A 167 14.74 -1.15 2.71
CA ARG A 167 14.15 -2.30 2.02
C ARG A 167 13.91 -2.01 0.53
N ILE A 168 13.44 -0.81 0.20
CA ILE A 168 13.26 -0.38 -1.18
C ILE A 168 14.62 -0.28 -1.90
N ASN A 169 15.65 0.26 -1.23
CA ASN A 169 16.99 0.28 -1.79
C ASN A 169 17.52 -1.14 -2.03
N ALA A 170 17.31 -2.06 -1.10
CA ALA A 170 17.72 -3.45 -1.25
C ALA A 170 17.00 -4.15 -2.41
N LEU A 171 15.72 -3.83 -2.65
CA LEU A 171 14.97 -4.34 -3.80
C LEU A 171 15.56 -3.86 -5.13
N LEU A 172 15.84 -2.55 -5.27
CA LEU A 172 16.19 -1.94 -6.55
C LEU A 172 17.69 -1.94 -6.87
N ALA A 173 18.54 -1.93 -5.84
CA ALA A 173 20.00 -1.88 -5.97
C ALA A 173 20.71 -3.17 -5.53
N GLY A 174 19.96 -4.18 -5.09
CA GLY A 174 20.50 -5.48 -4.70
C GLY A 174 20.90 -6.34 -5.89
N SER A 175 21.55 -7.46 -5.61
CA SER A 175 21.95 -8.45 -6.64
C SER A 175 20.76 -9.17 -7.26
N ALA A 176 19.64 -9.22 -6.56
CA ALA A 176 18.37 -9.77 -7.02
C ALA A 176 17.20 -8.95 -6.50
N MET A 177 16.25 -8.71 -7.38
CA MET A 177 15.00 -8.01 -7.05
C MET A 177 13.99 -9.05 -6.55
N VAL A 178 13.93 -9.27 -5.23
CA VAL A 178 13.05 -10.27 -4.62
C VAL A 178 12.12 -9.60 -3.60
N GLY A 179 10.84 -9.87 -3.68
CA GLY A 179 9.83 -9.33 -2.80
C GLY A 179 8.44 -9.84 -3.10
N ASP A 180 7.47 -9.30 -2.38
CA ASP A 180 6.05 -9.48 -2.64
C ASP A 180 5.38 -8.15 -3.03
N SER A 181 4.06 -8.11 -3.03
CA SER A 181 3.31 -6.93 -3.45
C SER A 181 3.59 -5.69 -2.60
N GLU A 182 3.90 -5.84 -1.31
CA GLU A 182 4.25 -4.72 -0.44
C GLU A 182 5.44 -3.93 -0.98
N GLN A 183 6.51 -4.63 -1.37
CA GLN A 183 7.72 -3.99 -1.84
C GLN A 183 7.58 -3.47 -3.26
N TYR A 184 7.01 -4.25 -4.17
CA TYR A 184 6.86 -3.86 -5.57
C TYR A 184 5.93 -2.66 -5.75
N ALA A 185 4.78 -2.66 -5.06
CA ALA A 185 3.86 -1.52 -5.10
C ALA A 185 4.49 -0.26 -4.50
N SER A 186 5.17 -0.38 -3.37
CA SER A 186 5.83 0.76 -2.72
C SER A 186 6.96 1.33 -3.58
N ALA A 187 7.81 0.47 -4.16
CA ALA A 187 8.88 0.89 -5.05
C ALA A 187 8.34 1.59 -6.30
N MET A 188 7.32 1.00 -6.95
CA MET A 188 6.72 1.61 -8.14
C MET A 188 6.04 2.94 -7.84
N ALA A 189 5.34 3.07 -6.72
CA ALA A 189 4.72 4.34 -6.33
C ALA A 189 5.77 5.44 -6.13
N LEU A 190 6.90 5.14 -5.49
CA LEU A 190 8.01 6.07 -5.34
C LEU A 190 8.66 6.42 -6.69
N MET A 191 8.88 5.43 -7.56
CA MET A 191 9.40 5.67 -8.92
C MET A 191 8.48 6.56 -9.73
N ALA A 192 7.17 6.34 -9.68
CA ALA A 192 6.19 7.21 -10.31
C ALA A 192 6.29 8.65 -9.79
N ARG A 193 6.45 8.83 -8.48
CA ARG A 193 6.64 10.17 -7.87
C ARG A 193 7.92 10.86 -8.32
N GLU A 194 9.03 10.14 -8.48
CA GLU A 194 10.28 10.67 -9.03
C GLU A 194 10.14 11.12 -10.49
N LEU A 195 9.28 10.49 -11.26
CA LEU A 195 8.94 10.89 -12.63
C LEU A 195 7.85 11.99 -12.69
N GLY A 196 7.38 12.49 -11.53
CA GLY A 196 6.34 13.52 -11.45
C GLY A 196 4.91 13.00 -11.64
N LEU A 197 4.70 11.68 -11.61
CA LEU A 197 3.37 11.09 -11.72
C LEU A 197 2.68 11.02 -10.36
N PRO A 198 1.44 11.53 -10.23
CA PRO A 198 0.66 11.35 -9.02
C PRO A 198 0.35 9.88 -8.79
N SER A 199 0.84 9.33 -7.69
CA SER A 199 0.70 7.90 -7.37
C SER A 199 0.32 7.67 -5.92
N ARG A 200 -0.34 6.54 -5.67
CA ARG A 200 -0.66 6.03 -4.34
C ARG A 200 -0.54 4.51 -4.31
N VAL A 201 -0.20 3.96 -3.15
CA VAL A 201 -0.30 2.53 -2.89
C VAL A 201 -1.70 2.24 -2.35
N VAL A 202 -2.31 1.20 -2.88
CA VAL A 202 -3.60 0.68 -2.42
C VAL A 202 -3.38 -0.75 -1.94
N MET A 203 -4.02 -1.13 -0.85
CA MET A 203 -4.06 -2.49 -0.35
C MET A 203 -5.52 -2.94 -0.29
N GLY A 204 -5.78 -4.16 -0.75
CA GLY A 204 -7.12 -4.71 -0.79
C GLY A 204 -7.13 -6.19 -1.15
N PHE A 205 -8.27 -6.66 -1.62
CA PHE A 205 -8.47 -8.04 -2.01
C PHE A 205 -8.62 -8.12 -3.53
N LEU A 206 -7.79 -8.92 -4.18
CA LEU A 206 -7.90 -9.24 -5.60
C LEU A 206 -8.17 -10.73 -5.75
N PRO A 207 -9.24 -11.15 -6.47
CA PRO A 207 -9.48 -12.56 -6.69
C PRO A 207 -8.38 -13.15 -7.57
N LYS A 208 -7.74 -14.22 -7.11
CA LYS A 208 -6.65 -14.92 -7.81
C LYS A 208 -7.07 -16.34 -8.15
N ASN A 209 -6.57 -16.85 -9.27
CA ASN A 209 -6.63 -18.27 -9.60
C ASN A 209 -5.50 -19.06 -8.91
N ASP A 210 -5.43 -20.36 -9.16
CA ASP A 210 -4.42 -21.25 -8.56
C ASP A 210 -2.98 -20.92 -9.00
N ASP A 211 -2.81 -20.21 -10.12
CA ASP A 211 -1.51 -19.74 -10.61
C ASP A 211 -1.11 -18.38 -10.01
N GLY A 212 -1.94 -17.77 -9.14
CA GLY A 212 -1.73 -16.47 -8.54
C GLY A 212 -2.03 -15.28 -9.48
N ASP A 213 -2.59 -15.52 -10.66
CA ASP A 213 -3.03 -14.44 -11.55
C ASP A 213 -4.40 -13.91 -11.12
N ILE A 214 -4.60 -12.59 -11.24
CA ILE A 214 -5.91 -11.96 -10.99
C ILE A 214 -6.93 -12.55 -11.98
N SER A 215 -7.99 -13.14 -11.44
CA SER A 215 -9.00 -13.87 -12.22
C SER A 215 -10.37 -13.79 -11.58
N ASN A 216 -11.40 -13.91 -12.42
CA ASN A 216 -12.78 -14.05 -11.99
C ASN A 216 -13.25 -15.52 -11.90
N ASP A 217 -12.35 -16.49 -12.04
CA ASP A 217 -12.70 -17.92 -12.10
C ASP A 217 -13.41 -18.42 -10.84
N ARG A 218 -13.18 -17.76 -9.68
CA ARG A 218 -13.86 -18.08 -8.42
C ARG A 218 -15.19 -17.37 -8.22
N THR A 219 -15.67 -16.65 -9.24
CA THR A 219 -16.96 -15.96 -9.18
C THR A 219 -18.08 -16.90 -9.57
N GLU A 220 -18.97 -17.20 -8.63
CA GLU A 220 -20.17 -18.00 -8.86
C GLU A 220 -21.36 -17.09 -9.17
N THR A 221 -22.10 -17.40 -10.24
CA THR A 221 -23.30 -16.64 -10.60
C THR A 221 -24.53 -17.53 -10.52
N VAL A 222 -25.44 -17.19 -9.62
CA VAL A 222 -26.73 -17.90 -9.42
C VAL A 222 -27.89 -16.90 -9.51
N ASN A 223 -28.82 -17.14 -10.35
CA ASN A 223 -30.03 -16.29 -10.55
C ASN A 223 -29.69 -14.80 -10.77
N GLY A 224 -28.61 -14.52 -11.51
CA GLY A 224 -28.17 -13.14 -11.80
C GLY A 224 -27.40 -12.44 -10.67
N THR A 225 -27.16 -13.12 -9.54
CA THR A 225 -26.32 -12.64 -8.47
C THR A 225 -24.96 -13.29 -8.56
N SER A 226 -23.92 -12.49 -8.68
CA SER A 226 -22.51 -12.94 -8.68
C SER A 226 -21.95 -12.84 -7.27
N THR A 227 -21.29 -13.90 -6.82
CA THR A 227 -20.68 -14.00 -5.49
C THR A 227 -19.22 -14.42 -5.63
N VAL A 228 -18.33 -13.77 -4.91
CA VAL A 228 -16.92 -14.14 -4.79
C VAL A 228 -16.54 -14.18 -3.31
N LYS A 229 -15.77 -15.20 -2.92
CA LYS A 229 -15.22 -15.31 -1.57
C LYS A 229 -13.74 -14.95 -1.61
N PHE A 230 -13.36 -13.97 -0.80
CA PHE A 230 -11.97 -13.59 -0.59
C PHE A 230 -11.40 -14.28 0.65
N THR A 231 -10.12 -14.54 0.63
CA THR A 231 -9.33 -15.12 1.72
C THR A 231 -8.10 -14.26 2.00
N GLY A 232 -7.30 -14.61 2.99
CA GLY A 232 -6.03 -13.93 3.26
C GLY A 232 -5.03 -13.99 2.09
N ASN A 233 -5.12 -15.03 1.25
CA ASN A 233 -4.26 -15.16 0.06
C ASN A 233 -4.62 -14.18 -1.06
N ASP A 234 -5.78 -13.54 -0.98
CA ASP A 234 -6.20 -12.54 -1.96
C ASP A 234 -5.79 -11.11 -1.58
N ILE A 235 -5.15 -10.94 -0.42
CA ILE A 235 -4.61 -9.64 0.00
C ILE A 235 -3.45 -9.28 -0.91
N GLU A 236 -3.54 -8.09 -1.50
CA GLU A 236 -2.55 -7.59 -2.45
C GLU A 236 -2.35 -6.10 -2.25
N ALA A 237 -1.15 -5.62 -2.55
CA ALA A 237 -0.86 -4.21 -2.71
C ALA A 237 -0.61 -3.90 -4.19
N TRP A 238 -1.15 -2.77 -4.67
CA TRP A 238 -0.93 -2.29 -6.02
C TRP A 238 -0.73 -0.78 -6.04
N VAL A 239 -0.41 -0.25 -7.19
CA VAL A 239 -0.24 1.18 -7.39
C VAL A 239 -1.41 1.73 -8.19
N GLU A 240 -1.90 2.89 -7.80
CA GLU A 240 -2.75 3.69 -8.66
C GLU A 240 -2.03 4.97 -9.05
N ILE A 241 -2.11 5.31 -10.33
CA ILE A 241 -1.58 6.54 -10.90
C ILE A 241 -2.74 7.36 -11.45
N ASN A 242 -2.78 8.65 -11.09
CA ASN A 242 -3.84 9.53 -11.57
C ASN A 242 -3.51 10.04 -12.97
N LEU A 243 -4.26 9.54 -13.94
CA LEU A 243 -4.13 9.87 -15.36
C LEU A 243 -5.24 10.82 -15.81
N GLU A 244 -4.87 11.79 -16.63
CA GLU A 244 -5.80 12.79 -17.15
C GLU A 244 -6.92 12.13 -17.95
N GLY A 245 -8.17 12.47 -17.62
CA GLY A 245 -9.37 11.90 -18.24
C GLY A 245 -9.81 10.53 -17.72
N TYR A 246 -8.97 9.82 -16.93
CA TYR A 246 -9.27 8.49 -16.43
C TYR A 246 -9.31 8.41 -14.89
N GLY A 247 -8.73 9.40 -14.19
CA GLY A 247 -8.61 9.34 -12.73
C GLY A 247 -7.56 8.33 -12.27
N TRP A 248 -7.80 7.70 -11.13
CA TRP A 248 -6.89 6.73 -10.53
C TRP A 248 -6.97 5.38 -11.26
N VAL A 249 -5.93 5.05 -12.02
CA VAL A 249 -5.80 3.82 -12.80
C VAL A 249 -4.87 2.86 -12.06
N ALA A 250 -5.30 1.61 -11.89
CA ALA A 250 -4.55 0.59 -11.18
C ALA A 250 -3.44 -0.03 -12.05
N PHE A 251 -2.27 -0.24 -11.44
CA PHE A 251 -1.11 -0.90 -12.01
C PHE A 251 -0.62 -1.97 -11.03
N TYR A 252 -0.33 -3.16 -11.54
CA TYR A 252 0.04 -4.34 -10.75
C TYR A 252 1.50 -4.72 -11.04
N PRO A 253 2.48 -4.18 -10.29
CA PRO A 253 3.90 -4.36 -10.59
C PRO A 253 4.48 -5.68 -10.09
N THR A 254 3.75 -6.43 -9.26
CA THR A 254 4.23 -7.66 -8.64
C THR A 254 4.47 -8.74 -9.69
N PRO A 255 5.63 -9.42 -9.70
CA PRO A 255 5.84 -10.62 -10.50
C PRO A 255 4.83 -11.71 -10.16
N LYS A 256 4.64 -12.68 -11.06
CA LYS A 256 3.80 -13.85 -10.76
C LYS A 256 4.29 -14.58 -9.52
N GLU A 257 3.37 -15.08 -8.70
CA GLU A 257 3.71 -15.87 -7.50
C GLU A 257 4.49 -17.16 -7.84
N THR A 258 4.34 -17.66 -9.04
CA THR A 258 5.11 -18.81 -9.56
C THR A 258 6.53 -18.46 -10.02
N LYS A 259 6.86 -17.16 -10.14
CA LYS A 259 8.19 -16.69 -10.52
C LYS A 259 9.09 -16.56 -9.29
N ILE A 260 9.44 -17.69 -8.70
CA ILE A 260 10.30 -17.79 -7.52
C ILE A 260 11.77 -17.94 -7.92
N PRO A 261 12.74 -17.41 -7.14
CA PRO A 261 14.15 -17.62 -7.40
C PRO A 261 14.51 -19.09 -7.35
N ASP A 262 15.33 -19.56 -8.29
CA ASP A 262 15.92 -20.91 -8.27
C ASP A 262 17.11 -20.92 -7.29
N ASP A 263 17.19 -21.94 -6.41
CA ASP A 263 18.30 -22.12 -5.47
C ASP A 263 19.68 -22.25 -6.14
N ASN A 264 19.70 -22.60 -7.43
CA ASN A 264 20.93 -22.65 -8.23
C ASN A 264 21.38 -21.28 -8.79
N GLN A 265 20.55 -20.26 -8.72
CA GLN A 265 20.97 -18.90 -9.03
C GLN A 265 21.63 -18.34 -7.77
N ASN A 266 22.93 -18.03 -7.87
CA ASN A 266 23.72 -17.37 -6.80
C ASN A 266 23.19 -15.94 -6.54
N LEU A 267 21.90 -15.85 -6.16
CA LEU A 267 21.27 -14.62 -5.73
C LEU A 267 21.67 -14.42 -4.25
N THR A 268 22.89 -13.94 -4.04
CA THR A 268 23.30 -13.53 -2.70
C THR A 268 22.37 -12.42 -2.23
N PRO A 269 21.63 -12.59 -1.11
CA PRO A 269 20.86 -11.50 -0.54
C PRO A 269 21.77 -10.29 -0.36
N PRO A 270 21.31 -9.07 -0.63
CA PRO A 270 22.11 -7.89 -0.39
C PRO A 270 22.57 -7.94 1.06
N ASN A 271 23.89 -7.97 1.25
CA ASN A 271 24.48 -8.00 2.59
C ASN A 271 23.93 -6.76 3.33
N PRO A 272 23.24 -6.92 4.46
CA PRO A 272 22.77 -5.78 5.20
C PRO A 272 24.00 -4.93 5.50
N GLN A 273 24.09 -3.76 4.86
CA GLN A 273 25.09 -2.79 5.24
C GLN A 273 24.76 -2.42 6.67
N THR A 274 25.40 -3.07 7.60
CA THR A 274 25.46 -2.58 8.96
C THR A 274 25.88 -1.12 8.83
N LEU A 275 24.95 -0.21 9.15
CA LEU A 275 25.32 1.15 9.44
C LEU A 275 26.37 1.03 10.55
N VAL A 276 27.63 1.06 10.16
CA VAL A 276 28.72 1.24 11.10
C VAL A 276 28.43 2.61 11.69
N ARG A 277 27.76 2.64 12.84
CA ARG A 277 27.72 3.82 13.67
C ARG A 277 29.19 4.12 13.90
N GLN A 278 29.69 5.18 13.25
CA GLN A 278 30.98 5.71 13.64
C GLN A 278 30.93 5.90 15.17
N PRO A 279 31.85 5.33 15.91
CA PRO A 279 31.88 5.58 17.33
C PRO A 279 31.86 7.10 17.51
N PRO A 280 31.12 7.62 18.50
CA PRO A 280 31.07 9.04 18.73
C PRO A 280 32.52 9.55 18.82
N VAL A 281 32.79 10.66 18.15
CA VAL A 281 34.09 11.34 18.20
C VAL A 281 34.45 11.44 19.69
N PRO A 282 35.66 10.99 20.12
CA PRO A 282 36.06 11.12 21.49
C PRO A 282 35.85 12.57 21.91
N LEU A 283 35.17 12.77 23.04
CA LEU A 283 35.05 14.10 23.63
C LEU A 283 36.49 14.61 23.84
N THR A 284 36.90 15.62 23.10
CA THR A 284 38.12 16.35 23.42
C THR A 284 37.95 16.94 24.80
N ASP A 285 38.85 16.60 25.72
CA ASP A 285 38.87 17.24 27.03
C ASP A 285 38.80 18.76 26.82
N PRO A 286 37.96 19.47 27.59
CA PRO A 286 37.93 20.92 27.53
C PRO A 286 39.36 21.39 27.83
N LEU A 287 39.89 22.25 26.96
CA LEU A 287 41.16 22.90 27.16
C LEU A 287 41.17 23.42 28.58
N ARG A 288 42.10 22.94 29.41
CA ARG A 288 42.35 23.53 30.71
C ARG A 288 42.78 24.97 30.46
N ASP A 289 42.05 25.90 31.03
CA ASP A 289 42.43 27.30 31.02
C ASP A 289 43.83 27.46 31.64
N GLU A 290 44.85 27.71 30.81
CA GLU A 290 46.21 28.08 31.22
C GLU A 290 46.28 29.51 31.76
N GLU A 291 45.15 30.19 31.96
CA GLU A 291 45.11 31.60 32.46
C GLU A 291 45.27 31.76 33.98
N GLN A 292 45.49 30.73 34.77
CA GLN A 292 45.76 30.90 36.20
C GLN A 292 47.24 30.90 36.60
N ALA A 293 48.17 30.89 35.64
CA ALA A 293 49.58 30.81 35.94
C ALA A 293 50.33 32.16 35.89
N HIS A 294 49.70 33.27 35.56
CA HIS A 294 50.39 34.61 35.49
C HIS A 294 49.78 35.61 36.45
N GLY A 295 49.79 35.31 37.71
CA GLY A 295 49.30 36.21 38.74
C GLY A 295 50.14 36.23 40.03
N LYS A 296 51.45 35.96 39.97
CA LYS A 296 52.31 36.17 41.11
C LYS A 296 53.75 36.48 40.65
N SER A 297 54.00 37.68 40.32
CA SER A 297 55.32 38.24 40.50
C SER A 297 55.27 39.75 40.38
N ALA A 298 55.95 40.38 41.32
CA ALA A 298 56.31 41.76 41.38
C ALA A 298 55.53 42.68 42.35
N LEU A 299 55.83 42.56 43.58
CA LEU A 299 55.96 43.73 44.43
C LEU A 299 56.88 43.33 45.60
N ALA A 300 58.18 43.55 45.39
CA ALA A 300 59.17 43.72 46.50
C ALA A 300 60.16 44.73 46.03
N GLY A 301 60.32 45.81 46.80
CA GLY A 301 61.49 46.63 46.74
C GLY A 301 61.22 48.12 46.61
N GLU A 302 61.30 48.81 47.76
CA GLU A 302 61.60 50.20 48.09
C GLU A 302 60.53 51.24 47.77
#